data_ac4c529be62c951f48db92ede48d0718
#
_entry.id   ac4c529be62c951f48db92ede48d0718
#
_cell.length_a   1.000
_cell.length_b   1.000
_cell.length_c   1.000
_cell.angle_alpha   90.00
_cell.angle_beta   90.00
_cell.angle_gamma   90.00
#
_symmetry.space_group_name_H-M   'P 1'
#
loop_
_entity.id
_entity.type
_entity.pdbx_description
1 polymer ?
#
loop_
_entity_poly.entity_id
_entity_poly.type
_entity_poly.pdbx_seq_one_letter_code
_entity_poly.pdbx_strand_id
1 'polypeptide(L)'
;MIAQLLEMQAKVLVALNMMDMAALRGLDIDVEELSRRLGCPVVPMSASQGKGIDDLRSAVAGFADNALAFSPVPAEYPNSVQEAQRLLAGKLTAKQSLSRMPLDWVALKLLEGEAAPVPGFTLNSRLAPVVAVQRQYIETREEEDCDIDRDRKSVV
;
A
#
# COMPACT_ATOMS: atom_id res chain seq x y z
N MET A 1 -0.50 2.49 6.72
CA MET A 1 -0.79 1.14 7.27
C MET A 1 -1.74 0.33 6.37
N ILE A 2 -2.97 0.80 6.03
CA ILE A 2 -3.88 0.02 5.14
C ILE A 2 -3.23 -0.23 3.78
N ALA A 3 -2.68 0.79 3.12
CA ALA A 3 -2.00 0.65 1.84
C ALA A 3 -0.91 -0.42 1.85
N GLN A 4 -0.07 -0.44 2.88
CA GLN A 4 0.98 -1.45 3.04
C GLN A 4 0.44 -2.89 3.11
N LEU A 5 -0.69 -3.09 3.80
CA LEU A 5 -1.34 -4.41 3.86
C LEU A 5 -1.90 -4.83 2.50
N LEU A 6 -2.47 -3.89 1.74
CA LEU A 6 -2.96 -4.13 0.39
C LEU A 6 -1.82 -4.46 -0.58
N GLU A 7 -0.69 -3.75 -0.48
CA GLU A 7 0.52 -4.03 -1.26
C GLU A 7 1.11 -5.42 -0.97
N MET A 8 1.01 -5.87 0.28
CA MET A 8 1.37 -7.24 0.66
C MET A 8 0.39 -8.29 0.13
N GLN A 9 -0.66 -7.89 -0.57
CA GLN A 9 -1.77 -8.74 -0.99
C GLN A 9 -2.41 -9.52 0.18
N ALA A 10 -2.29 -8.97 1.39
CA ALA A 10 -2.96 -9.51 2.55
C ALA A 10 -4.48 -9.30 2.39
N LYS A 11 -5.27 -10.30 2.76
CA LYS A 11 -6.72 -10.14 2.81
C LYS A 11 -7.09 -9.11 3.88
N VAL A 12 -7.68 -8.01 3.47
CA VAL A 12 -8.04 -6.88 4.34
C VAL A 12 -9.53 -6.61 4.26
N LEU A 13 -10.16 -6.42 5.41
CA LEU A 13 -11.48 -5.82 5.56
C LEU A 13 -11.31 -4.59 6.45
N VAL A 14 -11.88 -3.47 6.05
CA VAL A 14 -11.75 -2.20 6.76
C VAL A 14 -13.00 -1.95 7.58
N ALA A 15 -12.86 -1.85 8.91
CA ALA A 15 -13.90 -1.33 9.80
C ALA A 15 -13.73 0.19 9.94
N LEU A 16 -14.57 0.96 9.25
CA LEU A 16 -14.54 2.42 9.27
C LEU A 16 -15.32 2.92 10.48
N ASN A 17 -14.61 3.08 11.58
CA ASN A 17 -15.20 3.47 12.86
C ASN A 17 -15.38 4.98 13.01
N MET A 18 -16.16 5.40 14.01
CA MET A 18 -16.43 6.78 14.37
C MET A 18 -17.27 7.56 13.33
N MET A 19 -18.18 6.87 12.63
CA MET A 19 -19.07 7.50 11.65
C MET A 19 -20.00 8.55 12.28
N ASP A 20 -20.36 8.39 13.57
CA ASP A 20 -21.08 9.38 14.36
C ASP A 20 -20.29 10.68 14.51
N MET A 21 -18.98 10.59 14.76
CA MET A 21 -18.11 11.76 14.85
C MET A 21 -17.88 12.43 13.49
N ALA A 22 -17.81 11.64 12.42
CA ALA A 22 -17.73 12.18 11.06
C ALA A 22 -18.99 13.01 10.74
N ALA A 23 -20.18 12.47 11.01
CA ALA A 23 -21.45 13.15 10.82
C ALA A 23 -21.55 14.44 11.66
N LEU A 24 -21.13 14.42 12.93
CA LEU A 24 -21.10 15.60 13.80
C LEU A 24 -20.18 16.72 13.27
N ARG A 25 -19.13 16.36 12.52
CA ARG A 25 -18.19 17.30 11.88
C ARG A 25 -18.62 17.72 10.49
N GLY A 26 -19.78 17.27 10.02
CA GLY A 26 -20.27 17.56 8.67
C GLY A 26 -19.48 16.85 7.57
N LEU A 27 -18.76 15.76 7.91
CA LEU A 27 -18.05 14.96 6.94
C LEU A 27 -19.01 13.90 6.38
N ASP A 28 -19.20 13.92 5.07
CA ASP A 28 -19.90 12.89 4.33
C ASP A 28 -18.84 11.97 3.66
N ILE A 29 -18.84 10.70 4.05
CA ILE A 29 -17.87 9.72 3.57
C ILE A 29 -18.60 8.73 2.65
N ASP A 30 -18.25 8.75 1.37
CA ASP A 30 -18.71 7.76 0.40
C ASP A 30 -17.99 6.42 0.64
N VAL A 31 -18.66 5.54 1.39
CA VAL A 31 -18.14 4.23 1.80
C VAL A 31 -18.00 3.29 0.60
N GLU A 32 -18.90 3.38 -0.37
CA GLU A 32 -18.89 2.53 -1.57
C GLU A 32 -17.70 2.91 -2.46
N GLU A 33 -17.51 4.20 -2.68
CA GLU A 33 -16.35 4.72 -3.43
C GLU A 33 -15.03 4.40 -2.74
N LEU A 34 -14.98 4.50 -1.40
CA LEU A 34 -13.80 4.12 -0.64
C LEU A 34 -13.49 2.63 -0.79
N SER A 35 -14.50 1.77 -0.68
CA SER A 35 -14.36 0.32 -0.87
C SER A 35 -13.87 0.00 -2.29
N ARG A 36 -14.42 0.67 -3.30
CA ARG A 36 -14.02 0.51 -4.69
C ARG A 36 -12.56 0.92 -4.93
N ARG A 37 -12.13 2.06 -4.38
CA ARG A 37 -10.75 2.55 -4.51
C ARG A 37 -9.73 1.69 -3.80
N LEU A 38 -10.08 1.15 -2.63
CA LEU A 38 -9.20 0.25 -1.89
C LEU A 38 -9.19 -1.17 -2.47
N GLY A 39 -10.23 -1.57 -3.20
CA GLY A 39 -10.41 -2.94 -3.69
C GLY A 39 -10.65 -3.95 -2.57
N CYS A 40 -11.17 -3.50 -1.43
CA CYS A 40 -11.49 -4.34 -0.29
C CYS A 40 -12.79 -3.90 0.40
N PRO A 41 -13.48 -4.78 1.12
CA PRO A 41 -14.70 -4.44 1.84
C PRO A 41 -14.45 -3.37 2.91
N VAL A 42 -15.32 -2.36 2.95
CA VAL A 42 -15.33 -1.31 3.99
C VAL A 42 -16.68 -1.35 4.69
N VAL A 43 -16.67 -1.53 6.01
CA VAL A 43 -17.88 -1.56 6.83
C VAL A 43 -17.91 -0.32 7.71
N PRO A 44 -18.88 0.59 7.50
CA PRO A 44 -19.06 1.76 8.34
C PRO A 44 -19.64 1.36 9.70
N MET A 45 -19.13 1.96 10.77
CA MET A 45 -19.58 1.65 12.13
C MET A 45 -19.40 2.80 13.11
N SER A 46 -20.12 2.72 14.23
CA SER A 46 -19.93 3.55 15.40
C SER A 46 -19.96 2.65 16.63
N ALA A 47 -18.80 2.14 17.01
CA ALA A 47 -18.66 1.12 18.05
C ALA A 47 -19.20 1.61 19.41
N SER A 48 -19.02 2.90 19.73
CA SER A 48 -19.55 3.54 20.94
C SER A 48 -21.09 3.52 21.02
N GLN A 49 -21.76 3.48 19.87
CA GLN A 49 -23.23 3.43 19.77
C GLN A 49 -23.76 2.03 19.42
N GLY A 50 -22.90 1.04 19.29
CA GLY A 50 -23.27 -0.31 18.88
C GLY A 50 -23.74 -0.45 17.42
N LYS A 51 -23.60 0.62 16.59
CA LYS A 51 -24.04 0.61 15.19
C LYS A 51 -23.00 -0.03 14.28
N GLY A 52 -23.46 -0.84 13.31
CA GLY A 52 -22.62 -1.49 12.31
C GLY A 52 -21.85 -2.72 12.82
N ILE A 53 -22.05 -3.15 14.09
CA ILE A 53 -21.35 -4.30 14.66
C ILE A 53 -21.82 -5.60 14.01
N ASP A 54 -23.11 -5.76 13.78
CA ASP A 54 -23.66 -6.97 13.16
C ASP A 54 -23.31 -7.03 11.67
N ASP A 55 -23.27 -5.88 10.99
CA ASP A 55 -22.78 -5.77 9.62
C ASP A 55 -21.30 -6.18 9.52
N LEU A 56 -20.49 -5.74 10.48
CA LEU A 56 -19.08 -6.13 10.55
C LEU A 56 -18.93 -7.64 10.78
N ARG A 57 -19.72 -8.24 11.68
CA ARG A 57 -19.69 -9.69 11.91
C ARG A 57 -20.05 -10.47 10.65
N SER A 58 -21.11 -10.04 9.96
CA SER A 58 -21.57 -10.64 8.70
C SER A 58 -20.50 -10.51 7.60
N ALA A 59 -19.89 -9.34 7.49
CA ALA A 59 -18.81 -9.11 6.53
C ALA A 59 -17.57 -9.96 6.83
N VAL A 60 -17.18 -10.11 8.09
CA VAL A 60 -16.06 -10.99 8.49
C VAL A 60 -16.34 -12.45 8.13
N ALA A 61 -17.56 -12.95 8.40
CA ALA A 61 -17.95 -14.31 8.05
C ALA A 61 -17.91 -14.50 6.52
N GLY A 62 -18.53 -13.62 5.74
CA GLY A 62 -18.50 -13.70 4.28
C GLY A 62 -17.09 -13.55 3.69
N PHE A 63 -16.23 -12.78 4.33
CA PHE A 63 -14.84 -12.63 3.91
C PHE A 63 -14.00 -13.87 4.19
N ALA A 64 -14.23 -14.54 5.32
CA ALA A 64 -13.59 -15.81 5.67
C ALA A 64 -13.96 -16.91 4.66
N ASP A 65 -15.22 -16.94 4.23
CA ASP A 65 -15.75 -17.92 3.27
C ASP A 65 -15.41 -17.58 1.79
N ASN A 66 -14.60 -16.53 1.54
CA ASN A 66 -14.31 -15.98 0.21
C ASN A 66 -15.56 -15.53 -0.59
N ALA A 67 -16.66 -15.26 0.08
CA ALA A 67 -17.88 -14.76 -0.55
C ALA A 67 -17.79 -13.26 -0.93
N LEU A 68 -16.89 -12.51 -0.31
CA LEU A 68 -16.66 -11.10 -0.62
C LEU A 68 -15.47 -10.93 -1.56
N ALA A 69 -15.63 -10.06 -2.54
CA ALA A 69 -14.58 -9.74 -3.50
C ALA A 69 -13.40 -9.03 -2.81
N PHE A 70 -12.20 -9.45 -3.15
CA PHE A 70 -10.96 -8.81 -2.75
C PHE A 70 -10.05 -8.68 -3.97
N SER A 71 -9.88 -7.47 -4.43
CA SER A 71 -9.00 -7.14 -5.55
C SER A 71 -8.28 -5.83 -5.20
N PRO A 72 -7.22 -5.90 -4.38
CA PRO A 72 -6.55 -4.71 -3.88
C PRO A 72 -6.04 -3.85 -5.03
N VAL A 73 -6.30 -2.56 -4.95
CA VAL A 73 -5.77 -1.59 -5.89
C VAL A 73 -4.40 -1.18 -5.38
N PRO A 74 -3.31 -1.44 -6.15
CA PRO A 74 -1.97 -1.00 -5.78
C PRO A 74 -1.91 0.52 -5.67
N ALA A 75 -1.08 1.02 -4.74
CA ALA A 75 -0.78 2.44 -4.70
C ALA A 75 -0.10 2.89 -6.01
N GLU A 76 -0.48 4.05 -6.50
CA GLU A 76 0.18 4.66 -7.65
C GLU A 76 1.47 5.33 -7.17
N TYR A 77 2.60 4.84 -7.65
CA TYR A 77 3.91 5.42 -7.42
C TYR A 77 4.41 6.18 -8.66
N PRO A 78 5.29 7.15 -8.49
CA PRO A 78 6.00 7.78 -9.62
C PRO A 78 6.66 6.75 -10.54
N ASN A 79 6.79 7.07 -11.81
CA ASN A 79 7.37 6.15 -12.81
C ASN A 79 8.78 5.69 -12.42
N SER A 80 9.61 6.59 -11.86
CA SER A 80 10.95 6.29 -11.35
C SER A 80 10.94 5.18 -10.31
N VAL A 81 9.99 5.23 -9.37
CA VAL A 81 9.81 4.20 -8.33
C VAL A 81 9.33 2.89 -8.94
N GLN A 82 8.36 2.94 -9.86
CA GLN A 82 7.84 1.74 -10.53
C GLN A 82 8.91 1.02 -11.34
N GLU A 83 9.76 1.75 -12.07
CA GLU A 83 10.88 1.18 -12.85
C GLU A 83 11.92 0.53 -11.94
N ALA A 84 12.33 1.23 -10.88
CA ALA A 84 13.26 0.70 -9.88
C ALA A 84 12.72 -0.56 -9.19
N GLN A 85 11.43 -0.54 -8.83
CA GLN A 85 10.73 -1.67 -8.22
C GLN A 85 10.74 -2.91 -9.13
N ARG A 86 10.36 -2.75 -10.41
CA ARG A 86 10.36 -3.85 -11.40
C ARG A 86 11.75 -4.44 -11.59
N LEU A 87 12.77 -3.58 -11.69
CA LEU A 87 14.16 -4.01 -11.85
C LEU A 87 14.64 -4.81 -10.64
N LEU A 88 14.35 -4.37 -9.44
CA LEU A 88 14.72 -5.06 -8.20
C LEU A 88 13.94 -6.36 -8.03
N ALA A 89 12.63 -6.37 -8.27
CA ALA A 89 11.80 -7.56 -8.20
C ALA A 89 12.31 -8.66 -9.15
N GLY A 90 12.73 -8.30 -10.34
CA GLY A 90 13.33 -9.23 -11.30
C GLY A 90 14.69 -9.82 -10.87
N LYS A 91 15.39 -9.15 -9.93
CA LYS A 91 16.67 -9.63 -9.38
C LYS A 91 16.50 -10.42 -8.07
N LEU A 92 15.35 -10.30 -7.42
CA LEU A 92 14.98 -11.09 -6.24
C LEU A 92 14.66 -12.52 -6.70
N THR A 93 15.43 -13.49 -6.24
CA THR A 93 15.19 -14.89 -6.57
C THR A 93 14.36 -15.57 -5.45
N ALA A 94 13.48 -16.49 -5.86
CA ALA A 94 12.61 -17.25 -4.96
C ALA A 94 13.35 -18.08 -3.89
N LYS A 95 14.67 -18.20 -3.97
CA LYS A 95 15.52 -18.91 -2.99
C LYS A 95 15.71 -18.19 -1.66
N GLN A 96 15.29 -16.92 -1.53
CA GLN A 96 15.54 -16.11 -0.34
C GLN A 96 14.35 -16.09 0.64
N SER A 97 13.76 -17.22 0.97
CA SER A 97 12.65 -17.31 1.95
C SER A 97 11.44 -16.37 1.67
N LEU A 98 11.33 -15.88 0.42
CA LEU A 98 10.32 -14.90 -0.01
C LEU A 98 9.01 -15.56 -0.46
N SER A 99 8.86 -16.88 -0.31
CA SER A 99 7.79 -17.68 -0.92
C SER A 99 6.35 -17.28 -0.55
N ARG A 100 6.17 -16.33 0.36
CA ARG A 100 4.85 -15.83 0.80
C ARG A 100 4.62 -14.34 0.60
N MET A 101 5.65 -13.59 0.19
CA MET A 101 5.56 -12.13 0.01
C MET A 101 5.68 -11.75 -1.47
N PRO A 102 4.88 -10.80 -1.95
CA PRO A 102 5.04 -10.27 -3.30
C PRO A 102 6.44 -9.68 -3.47
N LEU A 103 7.13 -10.05 -4.54
CA LEU A 103 8.50 -9.56 -4.82
C LEU A 103 8.51 -8.04 -5.01
N ASP A 104 7.45 -7.50 -5.58
CA ASP A 104 7.27 -6.05 -5.77
C ASP A 104 7.24 -5.32 -4.43
N TRP A 105 6.54 -5.86 -3.43
CA TRP A 105 6.51 -5.30 -2.09
C TRP A 105 7.90 -5.35 -1.42
N VAL A 106 8.61 -6.48 -1.56
CA VAL A 106 9.98 -6.62 -1.02
C VAL A 106 10.92 -5.61 -1.68
N ALA A 107 10.82 -5.44 -3.00
CA ALA A 107 11.59 -4.46 -3.74
C ALA A 107 11.32 -3.04 -3.26
N LEU A 108 10.07 -2.68 -3.02
CA LEU A 108 9.67 -1.38 -2.49
C LEU A 108 10.28 -1.14 -1.11
N LYS A 109 10.21 -2.11 -0.21
CA LYS A 109 10.81 -2.01 1.12
C LYS A 109 12.33 -1.83 1.10
N LEU A 110 13.02 -2.48 0.17
CA LEU A 110 14.44 -2.24 -0.05
C LEU A 110 14.71 -0.81 -0.54
N LEU A 111 13.86 -0.26 -1.40
CA LEU A 111 13.94 1.13 -1.84
C LEU A 111 13.68 2.12 -0.70
N GLU A 112 12.76 1.81 0.22
CA GLU A 112 12.51 2.60 1.44
C GLU A 112 13.67 2.53 2.45
N GLY A 113 14.61 1.61 2.28
CA GLY A 113 15.81 1.49 3.12
C GLY A 113 15.77 0.35 4.14
N GLU A 114 14.74 -0.49 4.09
CA GLU A 114 14.69 -1.67 4.94
C GLU A 114 15.63 -2.77 4.42
N ALA A 115 16.72 -3.03 5.13
CA ALA A 115 17.71 -4.04 4.73
C ALA A 115 17.22 -5.49 4.92
N ALA A 116 16.22 -5.69 5.76
CA ALA A 116 15.62 -6.99 6.09
C ALA A 116 14.09 -6.90 6.11
N PRO A 117 13.42 -6.71 4.96
CA PRO A 117 11.98 -6.47 4.88
C PRO A 117 11.13 -7.68 5.32
N VAL A 118 11.70 -8.87 5.35
CA VAL A 118 11.05 -10.10 5.80
C VAL A 118 11.98 -10.94 6.67
N PRO A 119 11.45 -11.73 7.62
CA PRO A 119 12.27 -12.64 8.42
C PRO A 119 13.06 -13.62 7.54
N GLY A 120 14.37 -13.74 7.81
CA GLY A 120 15.26 -14.63 7.06
C GLY A 120 15.78 -14.03 5.74
N PHE A 121 15.36 -12.84 5.37
CA PHE A 121 15.96 -12.11 4.25
C PHE A 121 17.23 -11.39 4.71
N THR A 122 18.26 -11.45 3.89
CA THR A 122 19.50 -10.68 4.09
C THR A 122 19.90 -10.05 2.76
N LEU A 123 20.06 -8.75 2.76
CA LEU A 123 20.56 -8.00 1.61
C LEU A 123 22.01 -8.43 1.33
N ASN A 124 22.22 -9.17 0.28
CA ASN A 124 23.54 -9.69 -0.08
C ASN A 124 24.41 -8.65 -0.82
N SER A 125 25.71 -8.93 -0.91
CA SER A 125 26.69 -8.04 -1.54
C SER A 125 26.46 -7.81 -3.05
N ARG A 126 25.69 -8.64 -3.72
CA ARG A 126 25.34 -8.47 -5.15
C ARG A 126 24.14 -7.53 -5.34
N LEU A 127 23.18 -7.56 -4.41
CA LEU A 127 21.95 -6.79 -4.52
C LEU A 127 22.09 -5.39 -3.89
N ALA A 128 22.90 -5.27 -2.83
CA ALA A 128 23.11 -4.00 -2.12
C ALA A 128 23.51 -2.83 -3.02
N PRO A 129 24.51 -2.97 -3.93
CA PRO A 129 24.88 -1.87 -4.83
C PRO A 129 23.75 -1.54 -5.83
N VAL A 130 22.97 -2.53 -6.25
CA VAL A 130 21.83 -2.28 -7.15
C VAL A 130 20.75 -1.47 -6.45
N VAL A 131 20.43 -1.80 -5.20
CA VAL A 131 19.48 -1.03 -4.38
C VAL A 131 19.96 0.42 -4.21
N ALA A 132 21.25 0.61 -3.88
CA ALA A 132 21.82 1.95 -3.70
C ALA A 132 21.70 2.81 -4.97
N VAL A 133 22.04 2.24 -6.14
CA VAL A 133 21.93 2.94 -7.42
C VAL A 133 20.48 3.30 -7.74
N GLN A 134 19.52 2.40 -7.48
CA GLN A 134 18.11 2.67 -7.75
C GLN A 134 17.54 3.75 -6.81
N ARG A 135 17.95 3.77 -5.55
CA ARG A 135 17.56 4.84 -4.61
C ARG A 135 18.07 6.20 -5.06
N GLN A 136 19.34 6.27 -5.44
CA GLN A 136 19.93 7.51 -5.96
C GLN A 136 19.24 7.98 -7.24
N TYR A 137 18.87 7.05 -8.13
CA TYR A 137 18.10 7.37 -9.35
C TYR A 137 16.75 8.01 -9.02
N ILE A 138 16.01 7.46 -8.04
CA ILE A 138 14.72 8.00 -7.60
C ILE A 138 14.92 9.42 -7.01
N GLU A 139 15.87 9.59 -6.09
CA GLU A 139 16.16 10.88 -5.45
C GLU A 139 16.45 11.97 -6.50
N THR A 140 17.30 11.66 -7.48
CA THR A 140 17.64 12.62 -8.55
C THR A 140 16.41 12.99 -9.41
N ARG A 141 15.55 12.02 -9.71
CA ARG A 141 14.33 12.26 -10.49
C ARG A 141 13.29 13.08 -9.75
N GLU A 142 13.12 12.81 -8.47
CA GLU A 142 12.19 13.59 -7.63
C GLU A 142 12.65 15.04 -7.46
N GLU A 143 13.97 15.28 -7.36
CA GLU A 143 14.53 16.63 -7.34
C GLU A 143 14.29 17.36 -8.66
N GLU A 144 14.52 16.72 -9.80
CA GLU A 144 14.24 17.29 -11.14
C GLU A 144 12.76 17.64 -11.31
N ASP A 145 11.84 16.75 -10.91
CA ASP A 145 10.39 17.00 -11.00
C ASP A 145 9.94 18.15 -10.08
N CYS A 146 10.51 18.27 -8.89
CA CYS A 146 10.25 19.38 -7.97
C CYS A 146 10.72 20.73 -8.52
N ASP A 147 11.85 20.78 -9.22
CA ASP A 147 12.38 22.00 -9.82
C ASP A 147 11.52 22.45 -11.03
N ILE A 148 11.06 21.52 -11.86
CA ILE A 148 10.14 21.81 -12.97
C ILE A 148 8.81 22.39 -12.46
N ASP A 149 8.28 21.88 -11.35
CA ASP A 149 7.04 22.40 -10.74
C ASP A 149 7.23 23.79 -10.10
N ARG A 150 8.43 24.08 -9.59
CA ARG A 150 8.78 25.44 -9.11
C ARG A 150 8.84 26.44 -10.24
N ASP A 151 9.48 26.10 -11.35
CA ASP A 151 9.61 26.98 -12.51
C ASP A 151 8.24 27.26 -13.17
N ARG A 152 7.35 26.28 -13.22
CA ARG A 152 5.97 26.48 -13.71
C ARG A 152 5.15 27.41 -12.84
N LYS A 153 5.34 27.41 -11.52
CA LYS A 153 4.64 28.31 -10.58
C LYS A 153 5.22 29.72 -10.52
N SER A 154 6.43 29.93 -11.04
CA SER A 154 7.07 31.24 -11.10
C SER A 154 6.76 32.04 -12.38
N VAL A 155 6.04 31.46 -13.33
CA VAL A 155 5.69 32.05 -14.63
C VAL A 155 4.22 32.49 -14.72
N VAL A 156 3.48 32.52 -13.57
CA VAL A 156 2.08 33.00 -13.51
C VAL A 156 1.99 34.29 -12.73
#